data_4e082062b5d525ef3ec4e7ca54b8377f
#
_entry.id   4e082062b5d525ef3ec4e7ca54b8377f
#
_cell.length_a   1.000
_cell.length_b   1.000
_cell.length_c   1.000
_cell.angle_alpha   90.00
_cell.angle_beta   90.00
_cell.angle_gamma   90.00
#
_symmetry.space_group_name_H-M   'P 1'
#
loop_
_entity.id
_entity.type
_entity.pdbx_description
1 polymer ?
#
loop_
_entity_poly.entity_id
_entity_poly.type
_entity_poly.pdbx_seq_one_letter_code
_entity_poly.pdbx_strand_id
1 'polypeptide(L)'
;MNAKFYDFPDPLYAPAFAPLASGGDLSEDCLLSAYGAGIFPWFSEDEPILWWSPNPRAVLDPREVRVQKSIKPYLKRYDVKFDANFKGFIERCKDVRKKESDGTWISEQIVQAYSRLAADGYAHSVEVYEDGELVGGLYGLIFGRVFCGESMLSLKSNASKVALIRLCEVLANFGFLIDCQIMNEHLKFMGAKEMPRAEFLALFAELSAQDSGFERFADLKVPRGAQH
;
A
#
# COMPACT_ATOMS: atom_id res chain seq x y z
N MET A 1 -14.47 23.82 -1.81
CA MET A 1 -13.07 24.32 -1.91
C MET A 1 -12.54 23.92 -3.28
N ASN A 2 -11.91 24.84 -4.03
CA ASN A 2 -11.32 24.47 -5.32
C ASN A 2 -10.09 23.59 -5.03
N ALA A 3 -10.11 22.34 -5.46
CA ALA A 3 -8.97 21.43 -5.38
C ALA A 3 -7.79 22.10 -6.11
N LYS A 4 -6.65 22.19 -5.44
CA LYS A 4 -5.43 22.72 -6.04
C LYS A 4 -4.79 21.58 -6.84
N PHE A 5 -4.91 21.66 -8.17
CA PHE A 5 -4.26 20.68 -9.04
C PHE A 5 -2.74 20.87 -9.00
N TYR A 6 -2.02 19.83 -8.63
CA TYR A 6 -0.56 19.79 -8.73
C TYR A 6 -0.18 19.21 -10.08
N ASP A 7 0.59 19.98 -10.86
CA ASP A 7 1.04 19.60 -12.20
C ASP A 7 2.35 18.80 -12.10
N PHE A 8 2.24 17.47 -12.00
CA PHE A 8 3.41 16.58 -12.04
C PHE A 8 3.86 16.38 -13.48
N PRO A 9 5.20 16.24 -13.73
CA PRO A 9 5.69 15.80 -15.03
C PRO A 9 5.05 14.46 -15.42
N ASP A 10 4.87 14.23 -16.73
CA ASP A 10 4.28 12.98 -17.22
C ASP A 10 5.12 11.76 -16.78
N PRO A 11 4.54 10.84 -16.01
CA PRO A 11 5.26 9.67 -15.51
C PRO A 11 5.79 8.74 -16.59
N LEU A 12 5.25 8.76 -17.81
CA LEU A 12 5.79 7.97 -18.92
C LEU A 12 7.25 8.30 -19.24
N TYR A 13 7.66 9.54 -19.01
CA TYR A 13 9.03 10.02 -19.27
C TYR A 13 9.92 10.02 -18.01
N ALA A 14 9.42 9.51 -16.87
CA ALA A 14 10.21 9.41 -15.65
C ALA A 14 11.46 8.53 -15.85
N PRO A 15 12.58 8.82 -15.19
CA PRO A 15 13.71 7.90 -15.12
C PRO A 15 13.27 6.54 -14.59
N ALA A 16 13.96 5.45 -14.99
CA ALA A 16 13.60 4.11 -14.53
C ALA A 16 13.83 3.92 -13.01
N PHE A 17 14.95 4.47 -12.51
CA PHE A 17 15.43 4.27 -11.13
C PHE A 17 15.90 5.58 -10.48
N ALA A 18 15.24 6.70 -10.78
CA ALA A 18 15.49 7.99 -10.15
C ALA A 18 14.16 8.73 -9.97
N PRO A 19 14.10 9.73 -9.06
CA PRO A 19 12.89 10.51 -8.87
C PRO A 19 12.50 11.28 -10.14
N LEU A 20 11.21 11.36 -10.39
CA LEU A 20 10.59 12.13 -11.46
C LEU A 20 10.60 13.63 -11.15
N ALA A 21 10.37 13.98 -9.89
CA ALA A 21 10.28 15.35 -9.41
C ALA A 21 10.73 15.44 -7.95
N SER A 22 11.01 16.66 -7.50
CA SER A 22 11.34 16.96 -6.10
C SER A 22 10.63 18.22 -5.61
N GLY A 23 10.36 18.31 -4.31
CA GLY A 23 9.64 19.44 -3.68
C GLY A 23 8.13 19.19 -3.60
N GLY A 24 7.34 20.26 -3.56
CA GLY A 24 5.91 20.18 -3.26
C GLY A 24 5.66 20.03 -1.77
N ASP A 25 4.51 19.45 -1.42
CA ASP A 25 4.11 19.22 -0.04
C ASP A 25 3.35 17.88 0.12
N LEU A 26 3.01 17.52 1.35
CA LEU A 26 2.23 16.32 1.67
C LEU A 26 0.76 16.68 1.96
N SER A 27 0.24 17.72 1.31
CA SER A 27 -1.20 18.02 1.36
C SER A 27 -1.98 16.90 0.67
N GLU A 28 -3.24 16.76 1.04
CA GLU A 28 -4.14 15.79 0.44
C GLU A 28 -4.23 15.98 -1.07
N ASP A 29 -4.45 17.22 -1.55
CA ASP A 29 -4.51 17.54 -2.98
C ASP A 29 -3.23 17.10 -3.72
N CYS A 30 -2.04 17.33 -3.13
CA CYS A 30 -0.77 16.94 -3.74
C CYS A 30 -0.64 15.41 -3.81
N LEU A 31 -0.91 14.72 -2.71
CA LEU A 31 -0.84 13.26 -2.65
C LEU A 31 -1.85 12.62 -3.61
N LEU A 32 -3.11 13.05 -3.60
CA LEU A 32 -4.14 12.51 -4.50
C LEU A 32 -3.81 12.77 -5.98
N SER A 33 -3.25 13.95 -6.31
CA SER A 33 -2.79 14.26 -7.67
C SER A 33 -1.65 13.34 -8.10
N ALA A 34 -0.67 13.07 -7.21
CA ALA A 34 0.45 12.19 -7.48
C ALA A 34 -0.01 10.73 -7.70
N TYR A 35 -0.73 10.17 -6.71
CA TYR A 35 -1.20 8.79 -6.78
C TYR A 35 -2.14 8.56 -7.96
N GLY A 36 -3.04 9.51 -8.24
CA GLY A 36 -3.93 9.47 -9.40
C GLY A 36 -3.19 9.43 -10.74
N ALA A 37 -1.92 9.86 -10.79
CA ALA A 37 -1.03 9.77 -11.94
C ALA A 37 -0.06 8.56 -11.89
N GLY A 38 -0.19 7.64 -10.93
CA GLY A 38 0.73 6.51 -10.74
C GLY A 38 2.10 6.90 -10.16
N ILE A 39 2.16 8.05 -9.47
CA ILE A 39 3.35 8.61 -8.83
C ILE A 39 3.19 8.47 -7.31
N PHE A 40 4.27 8.20 -6.59
CA PHE A 40 4.26 8.11 -5.13
C PHE A 40 5.47 8.83 -4.49
N PRO A 41 5.36 9.32 -3.24
CA PRO A 41 6.48 9.92 -2.53
C PRO A 41 7.37 8.85 -1.90
N TRP A 42 8.69 9.00 -2.06
CA TRP A 42 9.67 8.18 -1.33
C TRP A 42 10.97 8.97 -1.16
N PHE A 43 11.29 9.32 0.08
CA PHE A 43 12.39 10.21 0.44
C PHE A 43 12.79 9.98 1.90
N SER A 44 14.03 10.36 2.29
CA SER A 44 14.48 10.31 3.67
C SER A 44 14.10 11.59 4.42
N GLU A 45 14.12 11.56 5.77
CA GLU A 45 13.68 12.70 6.61
C GLU A 45 14.47 14.00 6.33
N ASP A 46 15.76 13.87 5.95
CA ASP A 46 16.65 15.00 5.64
C ASP A 46 16.65 15.40 4.15
N GLU A 47 15.84 14.78 3.33
CA GLU A 47 15.74 15.05 1.90
C GLU A 47 14.47 15.87 1.57
N PRO A 48 14.46 16.64 0.47
CA PRO A 48 13.21 17.17 -0.05
C PRO A 48 12.28 16.00 -0.44
N ILE A 49 10.98 16.25 -0.50
CA ILE A 49 10.02 15.25 -0.98
C ILE A 49 10.42 14.85 -2.41
N LEU A 50 10.65 13.57 -2.62
CA LEU A 50 10.99 12.99 -3.91
C LEU A 50 9.82 12.15 -4.42
N TRP A 51 9.43 12.37 -5.68
CA TRP A 51 8.30 11.73 -6.33
C TRP A 51 8.78 10.73 -7.36
N TRP A 52 8.19 9.53 -7.34
CA TRP A 52 8.70 8.38 -8.09
C TRP A 52 7.62 7.73 -8.96
N SER A 53 8.02 7.28 -10.15
CA SER A 53 7.28 6.36 -11.00
C SER A 53 8.27 5.40 -11.67
N PRO A 54 8.71 4.33 -10.99
CA PRO A 54 9.77 3.45 -11.46
C PRO A 54 9.37 2.61 -12.67
N ASN A 55 10.37 2.12 -13.39
CA ASN A 55 10.21 1.17 -14.49
C ASN A 55 11.28 0.07 -14.39
N PRO A 56 10.90 -1.23 -14.23
CA PRO A 56 9.53 -1.74 -14.20
C PRO A 56 8.78 -1.39 -12.91
N ARG A 57 7.44 -1.51 -12.94
CA ARG A 57 6.57 -1.41 -11.77
C ARG A 57 6.28 -2.80 -11.22
N ALA A 58 6.41 -2.98 -9.90
CA ALA A 58 5.99 -4.20 -9.25
C ALA A 58 4.49 -4.20 -8.98
N VAL A 59 3.79 -5.25 -9.40
CA VAL A 59 2.35 -5.42 -9.23
C VAL A 59 2.00 -6.82 -8.76
N LEU A 60 0.87 -6.97 -8.06
CA LEU A 60 0.34 -8.27 -7.67
C LEU A 60 -1.16 -8.34 -8.02
N ASP A 61 -1.54 -9.32 -8.85
CA ASP A 61 -2.94 -9.70 -8.99
C ASP A 61 -3.34 -10.46 -7.70
N PRO A 62 -4.36 -9.99 -6.95
CA PRO A 62 -4.79 -10.66 -5.73
C PRO A 62 -5.11 -12.15 -5.91
N ARG A 63 -5.55 -12.58 -7.11
CA ARG A 63 -5.83 -13.98 -7.44
C ARG A 63 -4.59 -14.86 -7.57
N GLU A 64 -3.41 -14.23 -7.72
CA GLU A 64 -2.13 -14.92 -7.92
C GLU A 64 -1.24 -14.93 -6.67
N VAL A 65 -1.73 -14.43 -5.53
CA VAL A 65 -0.96 -14.45 -4.27
C VAL A 65 -0.56 -15.88 -3.90
N ARG A 66 0.72 -16.06 -3.59
CA ARG A 66 1.27 -17.38 -3.24
C ARG A 66 1.15 -17.65 -1.74
N VAL A 67 0.42 -18.70 -1.39
CA VAL A 67 0.26 -19.15 0.00
C VAL A 67 1.13 -20.39 0.25
N GLN A 68 2.33 -20.18 0.79
CA GLN A 68 3.26 -21.26 1.11
C GLN A 68 2.76 -22.09 2.30
N LYS A 69 3.13 -23.38 2.32
CA LYS A 69 2.75 -24.31 3.40
C LYS A 69 3.14 -23.81 4.79
N SER A 70 4.30 -23.15 4.90
CA SER A 70 4.80 -22.58 6.17
C SER A 70 3.99 -21.41 6.70
N ILE A 71 3.17 -20.74 5.87
CA ILE A 71 2.33 -19.61 6.30
C ILE A 71 0.95 -20.07 6.79
N LYS A 72 0.46 -21.22 6.32
CA LYS A 72 -0.88 -21.75 6.65
C LYS A 72 -1.22 -21.80 8.15
N PRO A 73 -0.31 -22.19 9.05
CA PRO A 73 -0.59 -22.18 10.50
C PRO A 73 -0.89 -20.76 11.03
N TYR A 74 -0.22 -19.74 10.48
CA TYR A 74 -0.41 -18.34 10.88
C TYR A 74 -1.72 -17.75 10.39
N LEU A 75 -2.24 -18.18 9.23
CA LEU A 75 -3.57 -17.81 8.74
C LEU A 75 -4.71 -18.27 9.66
N LYS A 76 -4.47 -19.31 10.48
CA LYS A 76 -5.43 -19.82 11.48
C LYS A 76 -5.22 -19.19 12.85
N ARG A 77 -4.00 -18.74 13.12
CA ARG A 77 -3.57 -18.25 14.44
C ARG A 77 -3.87 -16.76 14.61
N TYR A 78 -3.73 -15.99 13.54
CA TYR A 78 -3.83 -14.53 13.59
C TYR A 78 -5.22 -14.06 13.17
N ASP A 79 -5.73 -13.09 13.94
CA ASP A 79 -6.93 -12.34 13.59
C ASP A 79 -6.56 -11.16 12.69
N VAL A 80 -7.36 -10.90 11.67
CA VAL A 80 -7.13 -9.78 10.74
C VAL A 80 -8.31 -8.84 10.77
N LYS A 81 -8.03 -7.55 10.89
CA LYS A 81 -9.00 -6.47 10.87
C LYS A 81 -8.63 -5.43 9.81
N PHE A 82 -9.63 -4.84 9.20
CA PHE A 82 -9.51 -3.78 8.21
C PHE A 82 -9.87 -2.46 8.88
N ASP A 83 -9.01 -1.45 8.77
CA ASP A 83 -9.18 -0.10 9.33
C ASP A 83 -9.59 -0.05 10.81
N ALA A 84 -9.08 -0.98 11.64
CA ALA A 84 -9.42 -0.99 13.05
C ALA A 84 -8.78 0.17 13.82
N ASN A 85 -7.54 0.51 13.47
CA ASN A 85 -6.81 1.64 14.07
C ASN A 85 -5.68 2.11 13.14
N PHE A 86 -6.03 2.71 11.99
CA PHE A 86 -5.06 3.17 11.00
C PHE A 86 -3.96 4.04 11.60
N LYS A 87 -4.33 5.06 12.38
CA LYS A 87 -3.35 6.00 12.96
C LYS A 87 -2.36 5.27 13.89
N GLY A 88 -2.84 4.45 14.81
CA GLY A 88 -1.96 3.67 15.70
C GLY A 88 -1.09 2.69 14.93
N PHE A 89 -1.57 2.14 13.81
CA PHE A 89 -0.80 1.24 12.96
C PHE A 89 0.35 1.96 12.26
N ILE A 90 0.11 3.11 11.60
CA ILE A 90 1.17 3.86 10.91
C ILE A 90 2.19 4.45 11.89
N GLU A 91 1.77 4.91 13.07
CA GLU A 91 2.66 5.32 14.15
C GLU A 91 3.58 4.16 14.56
N ARG A 92 3.03 2.94 14.68
CA ARG A 92 3.82 1.74 15.00
C ARG A 92 4.82 1.40 13.91
N CYS A 93 4.44 1.55 12.63
CA CYS A 93 5.35 1.39 11.50
C CYS A 93 6.54 2.36 11.60
N LYS A 94 6.27 3.63 11.88
CA LYS A 94 7.30 4.67 12.07
C LYS A 94 8.28 4.28 13.19
N ASP A 95 7.76 3.92 14.37
CA ASP A 95 8.57 3.61 15.56
C ASP A 95 9.49 2.41 15.36
N VAL A 96 9.03 1.39 14.65
CA VAL A 96 9.85 0.20 14.35
C VAL A 96 10.94 0.54 13.33
N ARG A 97 10.59 1.22 12.25
CA ARG A 97 11.54 1.62 11.21
C ARG A 97 12.65 2.52 11.75
N LYS A 98 12.31 3.46 12.63
CA LYS A 98 13.28 4.34 13.29
C LYS A 98 14.29 3.58 14.15
N LYS A 99 13.93 2.39 14.66
CA LYS A 99 14.83 1.54 15.45
C LYS A 99 15.71 0.62 14.59
N GLU A 100 15.26 0.29 13.38
CA GLU A 100 15.94 -0.66 12.50
C GLU A 100 16.98 0.00 11.57
N SER A 101 16.89 1.32 11.36
CA SER A 101 17.80 2.07 10.47
C SER A 101 18.02 3.49 10.98
N ASP A 102 19.15 4.09 10.62
CA ASP A 102 19.50 5.50 10.94
C ASP A 102 18.60 6.53 10.22
N GLY A 103 17.58 6.10 9.51
CA GLY A 103 16.58 6.94 8.85
C GLY A 103 15.35 6.17 8.44
N THR A 104 14.19 6.78 8.57
CA THR A 104 12.92 6.24 8.05
C THR A 104 12.25 7.27 7.17
N TRP A 105 11.67 6.83 6.04
CA TRP A 105 10.82 7.70 5.23
C TRP A 105 9.45 7.97 5.90
N ILE A 106 9.04 7.17 6.91
CA ILE A 106 7.82 7.41 7.66
C ILE A 106 8.07 8.45 8.75
N SER A 107 8.12 9.72 8.35
CA SER A 107 8.25 10.86 9.26
C SER A 107 6.93 11.17 9.98
N GLU A 108 6.96 12.08 10.96
CA GLU A 108 5.74 12.59 11.59
C GLU A 108 4.79 13.26 10.57
N GLN A 109 5.35 13.94 9.57
CA GLN A 109 4.57 14.57 8.50
C GLN A 109 3.84 13.52 7.64
N ILE A 110 4.49 12.40 7.34
CA ILE A 110 3.88 11.25 6.65
C ILE A 110 2.74 10.67 7.49
N VAL A 111 2.97 10.43 8.80
CA VAL A 111 1.91 9.92 9.70
C VAL A 111 0.69 10.83 9.68
N GLN A 112 0.88 12.14 9.79
CA GLN A 112 -0.22 13.11 9.76
C GLN A 112 -0.93 13.17 8.41
N ALA A 113 -0.18 13.18 7.30
CA ALA A 113 -0.73 13.24 5.95
C ALA A 113 -1.60 12.01 5.64
N TYR A 114 -1.05 10.80 5.88
CA TYR A 114 -1.80 9.56 5.61
C TYR A 114 -2.94 9.32 6.60
N SER A 115 -2.85 9.84 7.84
CA SER A 115 -3.99 9.80 8.78
C SER A 115 -5.15 10.69 8.31
N ARG A 116 -4.88 11.83 7.64
CA ARG A 116 -5.93 12.63 6.98
C ARG A 116 -6.55 11.86 5.81
N LEU A 117 -5.73 11.31 4.93
CA LEU A 117 -6.22 10.49 3.82
C LEU A 117 -7.06 9.28 4.31
N ALA A 118 -6.74 8.72 5.48
CA ALA A 118 -7.56 7.65 6.06
C ALA A 118 -8.90 8.16 6.60
N ALA A 119 -8.93 9.36 7.20
CA ALA A 119 -10.18 9.99 7.64
C ALA A 119 -11.12 10.30 6.47
N ASP A 120 -10.56 10.61 5.30
CA ASP A 120 -11.30 10.92 4.07
C ASP A 120 -11.56 9.67 3.20
N GLY A 121 -11.15 8.48 3.67
CA GLY A 121 -11.46 7.19 3.05
C GLY A 121 -10.58 6.80 1.86
N TYR A 122 -9.40 7.42 1.72
CA TYR A 122 -8.42 7.06 0.70
C TYR A 122 -7.35 6.08 1.20
N ALA A 123 -6.90 6.23 2.45
CA ALA A 123 -5.89 5.36 3.02
C ALA A 123 -6.50 4.32 3.97
N HIS A 124 -5.98 3.08 3.89
CA HIS A 124 -6.53 1.91 4.54
C HIS A 124 -5.45 1.04 5.16
N SER A 125 -5.76 0.37 6.26
CA SER A 125 -4.88 -0.59 6.94
C SER A 125 -5.47 -1.98 6.99
N VAL A 126 -4.59 -2.97 6.95
CA VAL A 126 -4.88 -4.38 7.24
C VAL A 126 -4.03 -4.77 8.42
N GLU A 127 -4.65 -4.87 9.58
CA GLU A 127 -4.00 -5.05 10.86
C GLU A 127 -4.11 -6.50 11.32
N VAL A 128 -3.02 -7.06 11.81
CA VAL A 128 -2.93 -8.45 12.25
C VAL A 128 -2.72 -8.50 13.75
N TYR A 129 -3.57 -9.26 14.41
CA TYR A 129 -3.60 -9.39 15.86
C TYR A 129 -3.39 -10.83 16.32
N GLU A 130 -2.79 -10.99 17.49
CA GLU A 130 -2.71 -12.23 18.24
C GLU A 130 -3.03 -11.94 19.70
N ASP A 131 -4.00 -12.64 20.27
CA ASP A 131 -4.48 -12.45 21.65
C ASP A 131 -4.84 -10.97 21.96
N GLY A 132 -5.35 -10.26 20.97
CA GLY A 132 -5.74 -8.85 21.06
C GLY A 132 -4.60 -7.84 20.88
N GLU A 133 -3.36 -8.30 20.75
CA GLU A 133 -2.19 -7.45 20.52
C GLU A 133 -1.87 -7.31 19.03
N LEU A 134 -1.52 -6.11 18.57
CA LEU A 134 -1.06 -5.85 17.21
C LEU A 134 0.30 -6.53 16.98
N VAL A 135 0.36 -7.45 16.03
CA VAL A 135 1.58 -8.22 15.68
C VAL A 135 2.12 -7.93 14.29
N GLY A 136 1.41 -7.16 13.49
CA GLY A 136 1.86 -6.73 12.17
C GLY A 136 0.71 -6.23 11.31
N GLY A 137 0.98 -6.07 10.01
CA GLY A 137 -0.01 -5.57 9.06
C GLY A 137 0.60 -4.91 7.84
N LEU A 138 -0.21 -4.20 7.10
CA LEU A 138 0.18 -3.32 6.00
C LEU A 138 -0.79 -2.13 5.91
N TYR A 139 -0.38 -1.08 5.22
CA TYR A 139 -1.28 0.01 4.83
C TYR A 139 -1.01 0.45 3.39
N GLY A 140 -1.97 1.13 2.82
CA GLY A 140 -1.91 1.67 1.47
C GLY A 140 -3.10 2.57 1.16
N LEU A 141 -3.19 3.01 -0.10
CA LEU A 141 -4.29 3.83 -0.59
C LEU A 141 -5.12 3.07 -1.62
N ILE A 142 -6.41 3.43 -1.74
CA ILE A 142 -7.30 2.88 -2.75
C ILE A 142 -7.71 3.96 -3.74
N PHE A 143 -7.51 3.67 -5.03
CA PHE A 143 -8.01 4.43 -6.17
C PHE A 143 -8.83 3.49 -7.05
N GLY A 144 -10.16 3.64 -7.02
CA GLY A 144 -11.05 2.71 -7.71
C GLY A 144 -10.77 1.25 -7.34
N ARG A 145 -10.22 0.47 -8.27
CA ARG A 145 -9.82 -0.93 -8.06
C ARG A 145 -8.30 -1.14 -8.03
N VAL A 146 -7.56 -0.14 -7.60
CA VAL A 146 -6.13 -0.26 -7.34
C VAL A 146 -5.84 -0.02 -5.86
N PHE A 147 -5.16 -0.95 -5.22
CA PHE A 147 -4.59 -0.78 -3.88
C PHE A 147 -3.10 -0.45 -4.01
N CYS A 148 -2.72 0.78 -3.71
CA CYS A 148 -1.31 1.24 -3.71
C CYS A 148 -0.69 0.90 -2.34
N GLY A 149 0.12 -0.15 -2.28
CA GLY A 149 0.77 -0.59 -1.03
C GLY A 149 1.92 0.32 -0.62
N GLU A 150 1.90 0.81 0.63
CA GLU A 150 2.89 1.76 1.15
C GLU A 150 3.94 1.10 2.04
N SER A 151 3.51 0.42 3.06
CA SER A 151 4.44 -0.23 3.99
C SER A 151 3.83 -1.46 4.65
N MET A 152 4.72 -2.35 5.07
CA MET A 152 4.37 -3.57 5.79
C MET A 152 5.16 -3.66 7.07
N LEU A 153 4.53 -4.19 8.14
CA LEU A 153 5.11 -4.38 9.46
C LEU A 153 4.95 -5.84 9.91
N SER A 154 6.01 -6.42 10.45
CA SER A 154 5.99 -7.74 11.09
C SER A 154 6.68 -7.67 12.45
N LEU A 155 5.90 -7.64 13.52
CA LEU A 155 6.41 -7.73 14.91
C LEU A 155 6.53 -9.18 15.35
N LYS A 156 5.72 -10.07 14.77
CA LYS A 156 5.82 -11.53 14.91
C LYS A 156 5.93 -12.20 13.54
N SER A 157 6.44 -13.41 13.54
CA SER A 157 6.71 -14.18 12.31
C SER A 157 5.52 -14.23 11.36
N ASN A 158 5.75 -13.88 10.09
CA ASN A 158 4.79 -13.93 8.99
C ASN A 158 3.56 -13.02 9.11
N ALA A 159 3.48 -12.11 10.09
CA ALA A 159 2.30 -11.27 10.29
C ALA A 159 2.00 -10.39 9.05
N SER A 160 3.02 -9.74 8.45
CA SER A 160 2.83 -8.95 7.22
C SER A 160 2.41 -9.81 6.02
N LYS A 161 2.90 -11.06 5.93
CA LYS A 161 2.47 -11.98 4.87
C LYS A 161 1.01 -12.40 5.05
N VAL A 162 0.58 -12.63 6.28
CA VAL A 162 -0.84 -12.90 6.59
C VAL A 162 -1.70 -11.70 6.19
N ALA A 163 -1.28 -10.46 6.51
CA ALA A 163 -1.99 -9.26 6.10
C ALA A 163 -2.17 -9.20 4.56
N LEU A 164 -1.08 -9.41 3.81
CA LEU A 164 -1.12 -9.38 2.35
C LEU A 164 -2.02 -10.48 1.76
N ILE A 165 -1.92 -11.71 2.29
CA ILE A 165 -2.77 -12.83 1.82
C ILE A 165 -4.24 -12.51 2.09
N ARG A 166 -4.59 -12.03 3.29
CA ARG A 166 -5.98 -11.71 3.65
C ARG A 166 -6.52 -10.54 2.85
N LEU A 167 -5.70 -9.52 2.58
CA LEU A 167 -6.04 -8.45 1.65
C LEU A 167 -6.34 -9.02 0.25
N CYS A 168 -5.47 -9.88 -0.28
CA CYS A 168 -5.67 -10.50 -1.59
C CYS A 168 -6.94 -11.35 -1.64
N GLU A 169 -7.22 -12.18 -0.63
CA GLU A 169 -8.43 -13.01 -0.56
C GLU A 169 -9.72 -12.19 -0.64
N VAL A 170 -9.70 -10.99 -0.07
CA VAL A 170 -10.84 -10.07 -0.14
C VAL A 170 -10.90 -9.37 -1.49
N LEU A 171 -9.81 -8.74 -1.92
CA LEU A 171 -9.76 -7.91 -3.12
C LEU A 171 -9.91 -8.71 -4.43
N ALA A 172 -9.57 -10.01 -4.42
CA ALA A 172 -9.74 -10.90 -5.57
C ALA A 172 -11.18 -10.94 -6.10
N ASN A 173 -12.16 -10.77 -5.20
CA ASN A 173 -13.60 -10.79 -5.57
C ASN A 173 -14.06 -9.51 -6.28
N PHE A 174 -13.28 -8.44 -6.22
CA PHE A 174 -13.61 -7.13 -6.77
C PHE A 174 -12.78 -6.76 -8.00
N GLY A 175 -11.86 -7.64 -8.44
CA GLY A 175 -11.03 -7.39 -9.61
C GLY A 175 -9.98 -6.31 -9.41
N PHE A 176 -9.41 -6.23 -8.21
CA PHE A 176 -8.34 -5.28 -7.88
C PHE A 176 -6.99 -5.65 -8.47
N LEU A 177 -6.15 -4.64 -8.63
CA LEU A 177 -4.70 -4.73 -8.76
C LEU A 177 -4.04 -4.19 -7.48
N ILE A 178 -2.99 -4.84 -6.99
CA ILE A 178 -2.13 -4.29 -5.94
C ILE A 178 -0.88 -3.72 -6.61
N ASP A 179 -0.71 -2.41 -6.50
CA ASP A 179 0.51 -1.71 -6.85
C ASP A 179 1.52 -1.87 -5.71
N CYS A 180 2.57 -2.64 -5.96
CA CYS A 180 3.65 -2.90 -5.01
C CYS A 180 4.87 -1.98 -5.24
N GLN A 181 4.76 -1.01 -6.16
CA GLN A 181 5.76 0.02 -6.45
C GLN A 181 7.08 -0.56 -6.96
N ILE A 182 7.99 -0.97 -6.08
CA ILE A 182 9.33 -1.49 -6.42
C ILE A 182 9.44 -2.94 -5.97
N MET A 183 9.95 -3.80 -6.88
CA MET A 183 10.14 -5.22 -6.59
C MET A 183 11.20 -5.45 -5.50
N ASN A 184 10.91 -6.39 -4.62
CA ASN A 184 11.85 -6.93 -3.65
C ASN A 184 11.63 -8.45 -3.50
N GLU A 185 12.57 -9.13 -2.83
CA GLU A 185 12.51 -10.59 -2.66
C GLU A 185 11.27 -11.06 -1.90
N HIS A 186 10.76 -10.26 -0.95
CA HIS A 186 9.53 -10.56 -0.23
C HIS A 186 8.31 -10.56 -1.16
N LEU A 187 8.14 -9.52 -1.96
CA LEU A 187 7.03 -9.38 -2.91
C LEU A 187 7.09 -10.47 -4.01
N LYS A 188 8.29 -10.73 -4.54
CA LYS A 188 8.54 -11.81 -5.49
C LYS A 188 8.15 -13.18 -4.93
N PHE A 189 8.52 -13.44 -3.66
CA PHE A 189 8.13 -14.66 -2.95
C PHE A 189 6.60 -14.76 -2.79
N MET A 190 5.90 -13.65 -2.57
CA MET A 190 4.44 -13.59 -2.46
C MET A 190 3.70 -13.67 -3.79
N GLY A 191 4.40 -13.60 -4.93
CA GLY A 191 3.80 -13.76 -6.26
C GLY A 191 3.71 -12.49 -7.09
N ALA A 192 4.24 -11.37 -6.60
CA ALA A 192 4.31 -10.13 -7.38
C ALA A 192 5.16 -10.33 -8.65
N LYS A 193 4.80 -9.59 -9.69
CA LYS A 193 5.44 -9.58 -11.00
C LYS A 193 5.86 -8.16 -11.38
N GLU A 194 6.86 -8.05 -12.23
CA GLU A 194 7.24 -6.78 -12.83
C GLU A 194 6.45 -6.54 -14.12
N MET A 195 6.02 -5.30 -14.30
CA MET A 195 5.26 -4.82 -15.45
C MET A 195 5.93 -3.57 -16.00
N PRO A 196 6.08 -3.41 -17.33
CA PRO A 196 6.53 -2.15 -17.92
C PRO A 196 5.64 -0.99 -17.45
N ARG A 197 6.25 0.13 -17.09
CA ARG A 197 5.52 1.30 -16.55
C ARG A 197 4.38 1.77 -17.47
N ALA A 198 4.58 1.77 -18.78
CA ALA A 198 3.54 2.17 -19.72
C ALA A 198 2.29 1.27 -19.63
N GLU A 199 2.47 -0.04 -19.49
CA GLU A 199 1.39 -1.00 -19.29
C GLU A 199 0.70 -0.78 -17.93
N PHE A 200 1.51 -0.56 -16.88
CA PHE A 200 0.99 -0.25 -15.54
C PHE A 200 0.12 1.01 -15.55
N LEU A 201 0.59 2.11 -16.13
CA LEU A 201 -0.15 3.38 -16.16
C LEU A 201 -1.47 3.27 -16.94
N ALA A 202 -1.47 2.51 -18.06
CA ALA A 202 -2.70 2.25 -18.82
C ALA A 202 -3.71 1.43 -17.99
N LEU A 203 -3.25 0.36 -17.34
CA LEU A 203 -4.08 -0.48 -16.47
C LEU A 203 -4.55 0.28 -15.22
N PHE A 204 -3.67 1.10 -14.63
CA PHE A 204 -4.00 1.95 -13.49
C PHE A 204 -5.14 2.93 -13.84
N ALA A 205 -5.04 3.62 -14.98
CA ALA A 205 -6.07 4.55 -15.44
C ALA A 205 -7.43 3.86 -15.67
N GLU A 206 -7.42 2.64 -16.21
CA GLU A 206 -8.63 1.84 -16.40
C GLU A 206 -9.27 1.43 -15.07
N LEU A 207 -8.47 0.87 -14.15
CA LEU A 207 -8.96 0.33 -12.88
C LEU A 207 -9.32 1.43 -11.87
N SER A 208 -8.57 2.52 -11.83
CA SER A 208 -8.83 3.64 -10.92
C SER A 208 -10.12 4.41 -11.25
N ALA A 209 -10.59 4.33 -12.48
CA ALA A 209 -11.87 4.89 -12.91
C ALA A 209 -13.09 4.02 -12.55
N GLN A 210 -12.86 2.79 -12.08
CA GLN A 210 -13.94 1.86 -11.72
C GLN A 210 -14.35 2.05 -10.26
N ASP A 211 -15.62 1.76 -9.95
CA ASP A 211 -16.09 1.66 -8.56
C ASP A 211 -15.40 0.51 -7.83
N SER A 212 -15.01 0.70 -6.57
CA SER A 212 -14.31 -0.32 -5.76
C SER A 212 -15.14 -1.58 -5.53
N GLY A 213 -16.48 -1.47 -5.59
CA GLY A 213 -17.40 -2.57 -5.38
C GLY A 213 -17.78 -2.80 -3.90
N PHE A 214 -17.35 -1.91 -3.01
CA PHE A 214 -17.73 -1.93 -1.58
C PHE A 214 -17.88 -0.49 -1.06
N GLU A 215 -18.75 -0.29 -0.06
CA GLU A 215 -18.98 1.02 0.55
C GLU A 215 -17.89 1.41 1.54
N ARG A 216 -17.45 0.46 2.38
CA ARG A 216 -16.44 0.72 3.42
C ARG A 216 -15.44 -0.41 3.51
N PHE A 217 -14.16 -0.07 3.46
CA PHE A 217 -13.07 -1.06 3.59
C PHE A 217 -13.09 -1.76 4.97
N ALA A 218 -13.45 -1.04 6.03
CA ALA A 218 -13.57 -1.59 7.39
C ALA A 218 -14.63 -2.71 7.53
N ASP A 219 -15.61 -2.76 6.63
CA ASP A 219 -16.68 -3.77 6.67
C ASP A 219 -16.33 -5.05 5.91
N LEU A 220 -15.20 -5.04 5.20
CA LEU A 220 -14.71 -6.20 4.47
C LEU A 220 -14.35 -7.33 5.44
N LYS A 221 -14.66 -8.55 5.04
CA LYS A 221 -14.39 -9.75 5.84
C LYS A 221 -13.68 -10.78 5.00
N VAL A 222 -12.70 -11.43 5.59
CA VAL A 222 -12.05 -12.59 4.98
C VAL A 222 -13.12 -13.65 4.65
N PRO A 223 -13.15 -14.16 3.42
CA PRO A 223 -14.12 -15.18 3.03
C PRO A 223 -14.05 -16.41 3.94
N ARG A 224 -15.22 -16.86 4.46
CA ARG A 224 -15.32 -18.12 5.21
C ARG A 224 -15.10 -19.26 4.22
N GLY A 225 -13.98 -19.98 4.33
CA GLY A 225 -13.72 -21.13 3.48
C GLY A 225 -12.48 -21.02 2.57
N ALA A 226 -11.71 -19.96 2.64
CA ALA A 226 -10.35 -19.96 2.09
C ALA A 226 -9.48 -20.97 2.89
N GLN A 227 -9.78 -22.27 2.71
CA GLN A 227 -9.00 -23.37 3.27
C GLN A 227 -7.79 -23.59 2.33
N HIS A 228 -6.66 -23.04 2.70
CA HIS A 228 -5.37 -23.30 2.09
C HIS A 228 -4.71 -24.57 2.66
#